data_db9de27026dd07bee41d26536739edda
#
_entry.id   db9de27026dd07bee41d26536739edda
#
_cell.length_a   1.000
_cell.length_b   1.000
_cell.length_c   1.000
_cell.angle_alpha   90.00
_cell.angle_beta   90.00
_cell.angle_gamma   90.00
#
_symmetry.space_group_name_H-M   'P 1'
#
loop_
_entity.id
_entity.type
_entity.pdbx_description
1 polymer ?
#
loop_
_entity_poly.entity_id
_entity_poly.type
_entity_poly.pdbx_seq_one_letter_code
_entity_poly.pdbx_strand_id
1 'polypeptide(L)'
;MKWILLSLLLVSSVAFSQTEKKEQDKDPVVAEVNGRKIKKSELYRYHSNSLKFVQGAKKVTLESSLNDLVNRIVGIDKAKKNKLHKNPVVIKKMNDVVYHAQISKDLEPQLKKIEVSDDEVKKYYAQNPEYRTAQILYRLRANPSQDDVKAGQAQSANIYNQLQKKPEAFMDMAKKFSQTSDAPIGGDLGYQPKTKLTPEYYEAIKNKANGFITKPFRTQYGFHIAKVLGKKTFEQIDIKLYKKIIYDVKRDAILENYFEAERKNAKIKLFKENIK
;
A
#
# COMPACT_ATOMS: atom_id res chain seq x y z
N MET A 1 88.12 -30.34 -44.72
CA MET A 1 87.35 -31.63 -44.84
C MET A 1 85.99 -31.46 -44.28
N LYS A 2 84.97 -31.90 -44.97
CA LYS A 2 83.54 -32.01 -44.67
C LYS A 2 82.63 -30.80 -44.96
N TRP A 3 82.07 -30.88 -45.97
CA TRP A 3 80.81 -30.76 -46.67
C TRP A 3 79.64 -30.42 -45.77
N ILE A 4 78.96 -29.28 -46.11
CA ILE A 4 77.62 -29.00 -45.58
C ILE A 4 76.72 -28.76 -46.80
N LEU A 5 75.74 -29.62 -46.95
CA LEU A 5 74.67 -29.58 -47.95
C LEU A 5 73.64 -28.49 -47.54
N LEU A 6 73.35 -27.61 -48.49
CA LEU A 6 72.32 -26.59 -48.45
C LEU A 6 71.00 -27.22 -48.91
N SER A 7 70.04 -27.46 -48.00
CA SER A 7 68.71 -27.87 -48.40
C SER A 7 67.78 -26.63 -48.43
N LEU A 8 67.36 -26.25 -49.63
CA LEU A 8 66.33 -25.24 -49.88
C LEU A 8 64.97 -25.77 -49.40
N LEU A 9 64.37 -25.17 -48.36
CA LEU A 9 62.99 -25.36 -47.99
C LEU A 9 62.16 -24.27 -48.60
N LEU A 10 61.32 -24.64 -49.57
CA LEU A 10 60.23 -23.83 -50.14
C LEU A 10 59.15 -23.72 -49.08
N VAL A 11 58.95 -22.52 -48.52
CA VAL A 11 57.83 -22.17 -47.70
C VAL A 11 56.68 -21.73 -48.57
N SER A 12 55.74 -22.60 -48.82
CA SER A 12 54.45 -22.28 -49.44
C SER A 12 53.62 -21.47 -48.44
N SER A 13 53.41 -20.20 -48.73
CA SER A 13 52.48 -19.31 -48.01
C SER A 13 51.03 -19.75 -48.26
N VAL A 14 50.48 -20.52 -47.32
CA VAL A 14 49.02 -20.75 -47.26
C VAL A 14 48.41 -19.46 -46.69
N ALA A 15 47.75 -18.70 -47.56
CA ALA A 15 46.91 -17.57 -47.16
C ALA A 15 45.70 -18.14 -46.36
N PHE A 16 45.78 -18.06 -45.05
CA PHE A 16 44.62 -18.28 -44.16
C PHE A 16 43.68 -17.06 -44.35
N SER A 17 42.65 -17.22 -45.17
CA SER A 17 41.51 -16.32 -45.19
C SER A 17 40.80 -16.42 -43.83
N GLN A 18 41.06 -15.45 -42.96
CA GLN A 18 40.26 -15.24 -41.76
C GLN A 18 38.88 -14.75 -42.20
N THR A 19 37.94 -15.67 -42.38
CA THR A 19 36.53 -15.39 -42.33
C THR A 19 36.22 -14.99 -40.88
N GLU A 20 36.20 -13.68 -40.60
CA GLU A 20 35.59 -13.15 -39.37
C GLU A 20 34.14 -13.67 -39.35
N LYS A 21 33.88 -14.71 -38.57
CA LYS A 21 32.55 -15.02 -38.12
C LYS A 21 32.11 -13.83 -37.29
N LYS A 22 31.31 -12.91 -37.89
CA LYS A 22 30.48 -11.98 -37.14
C LYS A 22 29.67 -12.82 -36.17
N GLU A 23 30.03 -12.78 -34.91
CA GLU A 23 29.22 -13.30 -33.80
C GLU A 23 27.87 -12.62 -33.91
N GLN A 24 26.85 -13.33 -34.36
CA GLN A 24 25.51 -12.78 -34.51
C GLN A 24 25.09 -12.30 -33.13
N ASP A 25 24.95 -10.99 -32.95
CA ASP A 25 24.42 -10.35 -31.75
C ASP A 25 23.09 -11.06 -31.41
N LYS A 26 23.08 -11.88 -30.38
CA LYS A 26 21.91 -12.68 -29.95
C LYS A 26 20.69 -11.84 -29.66
N ASP A 27 20.83 -10.52 -29.56
CA ASP A 27 19.78 -9.53 -29.28
C ASP A 27 19.88 -8.33 -30.22
N PRO A 28 19.39 -8.46 -31.50
CA PRO A 28 19.54 -7.45 -32.52
C PRO A 28 18.84 -6.14 -32.17
N VAL A 29 19.39 -5.03 -32.65
CA VAL A 29 18.80 -3.70 -32.56
C VAL A 29 17.59 -3.62 -33.51
N VAL A 30 16.45 -3.20 -33.00
CA VAL A 30 15.18 -3.06 -33.74
C VAL A 30 14.84 -1.60 -34.07
N ALA A 31 15.42 -0.65 -33.36
CA ALA A 31 15.34 0.79 -33.65
C ALA A 31 16.46 1.55 -32.96
N GLU A 32 16.71 2.78 -33.43
CA GLU A 32 17.62 3.73 -32.78
C GLU A 32 16.95 5.11 -32.73
N VAL A 33 16.99 5.73 -31.55
CA VAL A 33 16.38 7.04 -31.27
C VAL A 33 17.39 7.92 -30.56
N ASN A 34 17.84 9.01 -31.17
CA ASN A 34 18.83 9.94 -30.59
C ASN A 34 20.10 9.23 -30.09
N GLY A 35 20.59 8.21 -30.81
CA GLY A 35 21.74 7.39 -30.41
C GLY A 35 21.45 6.29 -29.41
N ARG A 36 20.23 6.21 -28.82
CA ARG A 36 19.80 5.11 -27.97
C ARG A 36 19.26 3.96 -28.81
N LYS A 37 19.86 2.80 -28.70
CA LYS A 37 19.44 1.57 -29.38
C LYS A 37 18.38 0.85 -28.59
N ILE A 38 17.30 0.44 -29.27
CA ILE A 38 16.25 -0.43 -28.74
C ILE A 38 16.55 -1.85 -29.20
N LYS A 39 16.75 -2.77 -28.29
CA LYS A 39 17.03 -4.18 -28.58
C LYS A 39 15.72 -4.96 -28.72
N LYS A 40 15.77 -6.09 -29.45
CA LYS A 40 14.63 -6.98 -29.64
C LYS A 40 14.07 -7.48 -28.30
N SER A 41 14.91 -7.84 -27.36
CA SER A 41 14.52 -8.27 -26.03
C SER A 41 13.76 -7.17 -25.24
N GLU A 42 14.19 -5.90 -25.38
CA GLU A 42 13.50 -4.76 -24.77
C GLU A 42 12.09 -4.60 -25.34
N LEU A 43 11.96 -4.67 -26.68
CA LEU A 43 10.66 -4.61 -27.34
C LEU A 43 9.72 -5.72 -26.91
N TYR A 44 10.19 -6.98 -26.87
CA TYR A 44 9.35 -8.12 -26.48
C TYR A 44 8.91 -8.03 -25.03
N ARG A 45 9.79 -7.62 -24.11
CA ARG A 45 9.43 -7.40 -22.71
C ARG A 45 8.40 -6.27 -22.58
N TYR A 46 8.56 -5.17 -23.29
CA TYR A 46 7.61 -4.06 -23.31
C TYR A 46 6.24 -4.52 -23.84
N HIS A 47 6.23 -5.21 -24.97
CA HIS A 47 5.03 -5.74 -25.60
C HIS A 47 4.27 -6.71 -24.64
N SER A 48 4.97 -7.68 -24.08
CA SER A 48 4.41 -8.63 -23.11
C SER A 48 3.78 -7.93 -21.88
N ASN A 49 4.44 -6.89 -21.36
CA ASN A 49 3.89 -6.10 -20.27
C ASN A 49 2.66 -5.28 -20.70
N SER A 50 2.69 -4.70 -21.91
CA SER A 50 1.56 -3.93 -22.44
C SER A 50 0.30 -4.79 -22.57
N LEU A 51 0.43 -6.05 -22.99
CA LEU A 51 -0.69 -6.99 -23.12
C LEU A 51 -1.42 -7.27 -21.78
N LYS A 52 -0.73 -7.16 -20.64
CA LYS A 52 -1.33 -7.37 -19.31
C LYS A 52 -2.36 -6.28 -18.94
N PHE A 53 -2.27 -5.11 -19.55
CA PHE A 53 -3.10 -3.95 -19.24
C PHE A 53 -4.08 -3.58 -20.34
N VAL A 54 -4.16 -4.38 -21.41
CA VAL A 54 -5.12 -4.14 -22.52
C VAL A 54 -6.53 -4.45 -22.03
N GLN A 55 -7.37 -3.41 -22.01
CA GLN A 55 -8.80 -3.55 -21.79
C GLN A 55 -9.54 -3.22 -23.11
N GLY A 56 -10.42 -4.11 -23.55
CA GLY A 56 -11.27 -3.91 -24.74
C GLY A 56 -10.65 -4.38 -26.06
N ALA A 57 -11.22 -3.93 -27.18
CA ALA A 57 -10.96 -4.43 -28.55
C ALA A 57 -9.66 -3.91 -29.20
N LYS A 58 -8.81 -3.15 -28.48
CA LYS A 58 -7.58 -2.58 -29.08
C LYS A 58 -6.54 -3.68 -29.29
N LYS A 59 -6.21 -3.93 -30.56
CA LYS A 59 -5.13 -4.87 -30.91
C LYS A 59 -3.76 -4.23 -30.64
N VAL A 60 -2.99 -4.80 -29.74
CA VAL A 60 -1.60 -4.40 -29.47
C VAL A 60 -0.68 -5.29 -30.30
N THR A 61 0.05 -4.72 -31.26
CA THR A 61 1.02 -5.41 -32.11
C THR A 61 2.45 -5.09 -31.65
N LEU A 62 3.43 -5.89 -32.09
CA LEU A 62 4.85 -5.58 -31.86
C LEU A 62 5.24 -4.24 -32.45
N GLU A 63 4.72 -3.89 -33.61
CA GLU A 63 4.96 -2.61 -34.27
C GLU A 63 4.39 -1.45 -33.46
N SER A 64 3.15 -1.54 -32.99
CA SER A 64 2.57 -0.51 -32.11
C SER A 64 3.35 -0.35 -30.81
N SER A 65 3.85 -1.46 -30.24
CA SER A 65 4.69 -1.43 -29.05
C SER A 65 6.07 -0.80 -29.31
N LEU A 66 6.64 -1.00 -30.50
CA LEU A 66 7.88 -0.34 -30.89
C LEU A 66 7.68 1.17 -31.02
N ASN A 67 6.60 1.60 -31.67
CA ASN A 67 6.25 3.01 -31.80
C ASN A 67 6.04 3.67 -30.42
N ASP A 68 5.39 2.98 -29.50
CA ASP A 68 5.23 3.47 -28.12
C ASP A 68 6.57 3.60 -27.39
N LEU A 69 7.49 2.66 -27.55
CA LEU A 69 8.85 2.76 -27.00
C LEU A 69 9.61 3.96 -27.58
N VAL A 70 9.54 4.16 -28.91
CA VAL A 70 10.14 5.33 -29.59
C VAL A 70 9.56 6.62 -29.01
N ASN A 71 8.23 6.74 -28.92
CA ASN A 71 7.55 7.90 -28.36
C ASN A 71 7.97 8.18 -26.90
N ARG A 72 8.12 7.13 -26.07
CA ARG A 72 8.61 7.27 -24.68
C ARG A 72 10.02 7.84 -24.63
N ILE A 73 10.93 7.38 -25.49
CA ILE A 73 12.31 7.90 -25.53
C ILE A 73 12.29 9.37 -25.93
N VAL A 74 11.58 9.73 -27.00
CA VAL A 74 11.43 11.12 -27.47
C VAL A 74 10.85 12.01 -26.37
N GLY A 75 9.78 11.54 -25.69
CA GLY A 75 9.15 12.26 -24.59
C GLY A 75 10.09 12.46 -23.39
N ILE A 76 10.86 11.42 -23.01
CA ILE A 76 11.85 11.51 -21.92
C ILE A 76 12.97 12.49 -22.28
N ASP A 77 13.47 12.48 -23.51
CA ASP A 77 14.52 13.39 -23.96
C ASP A 77 14.03 14.84 -23.93
N LYS A 78 12.79 15.09 -24.38
CA LYS A 78 12.15 16.41 -24.26
C LYS A 78 12.01 16.83 -22.81
N ALA A 79 11.57 15.93 -21.92
CA ALA A 79 11.44 16.22 -20.50
C ALA A 79 12.80 16.56 -19.86
N LYS A 80 13.88 15.86 -20.24
CA LYS A 80 15.24 16.18 -19.80
C LYS A 80 15.71 17.54 -20.30
N LYS A 81 15.48 17.87 -21.58
CA LYS A 81 15.78 19.20 -22.15
C LYS A 81 15.03 20.30 -21.39
N ASN A 82 13.78 20.07 -21.03
CA ASN A 82 12.95 20.99 -20.22
C ASN A 82 13.28 20.94 -18.72
N LYS A 83 14.33 20.21 -18.30
CA LYS A 83 14.77 20.08 -16.90
C LYS A 83 13.70 19.54 -15.93
N LEU A 84 12.68 18.84 -16.44
CA LEU A 84 11.62 18.26 -15.59
C LEU A 84 12.15 17.28 -14.55
N HIS A 85 13.25 16.56 -14.85
CA HIS A 85 13.94 15.69 -13.90
C HIS A 85 14.55 16.44 -12.70
N LYS A 86 14.62 17.79 -12.74
CA LYS A 86 15.04 18.67 -11.64
C LYS A 86 13.86 19.31 -10.90
N ASN A 87 12.63 19.12 -11.38
CA ASN A 87 11.44 19.63 -10.74
C ASN A 87 11.20 18.90 -9.41
N PRO A 88 11.01 19.61 -8.27
CA PRO A 88 10.84 18.98 -6.95
C PRO A 88 9.69 17.96 -6.89
N VAL A 89 8.56 18.22 -7.56
CA VAL A 89 7.42 17.31 -7.61
C VAL A 89 7.78 16.03 -8.38
N VAL A 90 8.53 16.14 -9.48
CA VAL A 90 8.99 14.98 -10.25
C VAL A 90 10.01 14.17 -9.46
N ILE A 91 10.98 14.85 -8.81
CA ILE A 91 11.98 14.19 -7.95
C ILE A 91 11.28 13.41 -6.84
N LYS A 92 10.28 14.02 -6.17
CA LYS A 92 9.51 13.33 -5.14
C LYS A 92 8.89 12.03 -5.68
N LYS A 93 8.20 12.09 -6.83
CA LYS A 93 7.59 10.90 -7.47
C LYS A 93 8.64 9.84 -7.83
N MET A 94 9.80 10.25 -8.32
CA MET A 94 10.89 9.32 -8.62
C MET A 94 11.42 8.65 -7.35
N ASN A 95 11.59 9.41 -6.26
CA ASN A 95 12.02 8.88 -4.97
C ASN A 95 10.99 7.90 -4.39
N ASP A 96 9.69 8.18 -4.52
CA ASP A 96 8.63 7.26 -4.11
C ASP A 96 8.73 5.92 -4.87
N VAL A 97 9.02 5.95 -6.19
CA VAL A 97 9.25 4.73 -6.99
C VAL A 97 10.47 3.96 -6.49
N VAL A 98 11.59 4.64 -6.24
CA VAL A 98 12.83 4.02 -5.73
C VAL A 98 12.58 3.41 -4.35
N TYR A 99 11.92 4.14 -3.45
CA TYR A 99 11.53 3.67 -2.13
C TYR A 99 10.71 2.38 -2.20
N HIS A 100 9.62 2.37 -2.98
CA HIS A 100 8.79 1.19 -3.11
C HIS A 100 9.51 0.01 -3.77
N ALA A 101 10.38 0.26 -4.76
CA ALA A 101 11.16 -0.78 -5.40
C ALA A 101 12.14 -1.44 -4.41
N GLN A 102 12.80 -0.64 -3.55
CA GLN A 102 13.70 -1.16 -2.52
C GLN A 102 12.96 -2.00 -1.50
N ILE A 103 11.86 -1.48 -0.94
CA ILE A 103 11.03 -2.21 0.02
C ILE A 103 10.53 -3.55 -0.57
N SER A 104 10.04 -3.51 -1.80
CA SER A 104 9.56 -4.73 -2.47
C SER A 104 10.70 -5.74 -2.64
N LYS A 105 11.89 -5.30 -3.07
CA LYS A 105 13.05 -6.18 -3.26
C LYS A 105 13.47 -6.87 -1.96
N ASP A 106 13.53 -6.12 -0.86
CA ASP A 106 14.05 -6.64 0.41
C ASP A 106 13.02 -7.50 1.14
N LEU A 107 11.74 -7.16 1.04
CA LEU A 107 10.68 -7.81 1.82
C LEU A 107 9.89 -8.88 1.06
N GLU A 108 9.89 -8.87 -0.29
CA GLU A 108 9.12 -9.85 -1.07
C GLU A 108 9.39 -11.32 -0.65
N PRO A 109 10.64 -11.76 -0.36
CA PRO A 109 10.90 -13.14 0.07
C PRO A 109 10.26 -13.49 1.41
N GLN A 110 10.11 -12.51 2.32
CA GLN A 110 9.47 -12.69 3.62
C GLN A 110 7.95 -12.62 3.49
N LEU A 111 7.44 -11.66 2.71
CA LEU A 111 6.00 -11.47 2.50
C LEU A 111 5.36 -12.68 1.81
N LYS A 112 6.06 -13.33 0.86
CA LYS A 112 5.60 -14.56 0.19
C LYS A 112 5.47 -15.77 1.13
N LYS A 113 6.12 -15.73 2.30
CA LYS A 113 6.06 -16.81 3.30
C LYS A 113 4.95 -16.60 4.33
N ILE A 114 4.20 -15.49 4.25
CA ILE A 114 3.11 -15.24 5.18
C ILE A 114 1.96 -16.20 4.85
N GLU A 115 1.73 -17.12 5.74
CA GLU A 115 0.58 -18.02 5.75
C GLU A 115 -0.32 -17.66 6.92
N VAL A 116 -1.63 -17.87 6.75
CA VAL A 116 -2.64 -17.64 7.79
C VAL A 116 -3.55 -18.85 7.86
N SER A 117 -3.44 -19.60 8.96
CA SER A 117 -4.27 -20.77 9.23
C SER A 117 -5.65 -20.38 9.80
N ASP A 118 -6.61 -21.30 9.72
CA ASP A 118 -7.93 -21.09 10.34
C ASP A 118 -7.85 -21.02 11.87
N ASP A 119 -6.90 -21.73 12.48
CA ASP A 119 -6.65 -21.65 13.92
C ASP A 119 -6.15 -20.26 14.35
N GLU A 120 -5.31 -19.64 13.54
CA GLU A 120 -4.88 -18.25 13.79
C GLU A 120 -6.07 -17.29 13.70
N VAL A 121 -6.96 -17.50 12.73
CA VAL A 121 -8.20 -16.70 12.61
C VAL A 121 -9.05 -16.87 13.87
N LYS A 122 -9.24 -18.11 14.33
CA LYS A 122 -10.02 -18.40 15.54
C LYS A 122 -9.44 -17.73 16.79
N LYS A 123 -8.12 -17.82 16.97
CA LYS A 123 -7.41 -17.17 18.10
C LYS A 123 -7.52 -15.65 18.04
N TYR A 124 -7.30 -15.07 16.85
CA TYR A 124 -7.41 -13.62 16.66
C TYR A 124 -8.83 -13.13 16.92
N TYR A 125 -9.84 -13.83 16.39
CA TYR A 125 -11.23 -13.48 16.55
C TYR A 125 -11.71 -13.58 18.00
N ALA A 126 -11.27 -14.57 18.75
CA ALA A 126 -11.58 -14.70 20.18
C ALA A 126 -11.15 -13.47 20.99
N GLN A 127 -10.03 -12.83 20.60
CA GLN A 127 -9.52 -11.62 21.25
C GLN A 127 -10.09 -10.32 20.65
N ASN A 128 -10.53 -10.36 19.38
CA ASN A 128 -10.97 -9.20 18.62
C ASN A 128 -12.29 -9.48 17.88
N PRO A 129 -13.38 -9.76 18.61
CA PRO A 129 -14.66 -10.06 17.98
C PRO A 129 -15.25 -8.85 17.26
N GLU A 130 -16.13 -9.13 16.29
CA GLU A 130 -16.86 -8.16 15.50
C GLU A 130 -18.14 -7.75 16.24
N TYR A 131 -18.32 -6.44 16.40
CA TYR A 131 -19.49 -5.88 17.07
C TYR A 131 -20.37 -5.12 16.09
N ARG A 132 -21.70 -5.22 16.29
CA ARG A 132 -22.67 -4.27 15.78
C ARG A 132 -22.91 -3.23 16.84
N THR A 133 -22.77 -1.96 16.48
CA THR A 133 -22.96 -0.84 17.41
C THR A 133 -23.76 0.27 16.77
N ALA A 134 -24.46 1.05 17.57
CA ALA A 134 -24.94 2.37 17.18
C ALA A 134 -24.15 3.44 17.92
N GLN A 135 -24.03 4.65 17.32
CA GLN A 135 -23.28 5.74 17.89
C GLN A 135 -24.02 7.08 17.87
N ILE A 136 -23.68 7.91 18.85
CA ILE A 136 -23.94 9.35 18.85
C ILE A 136 -22.59 10.04 18.87
N LEU A 137 -22.28 10.84 17.85
CA LEU A 137 -21.03 11.59 17.75
C LEU A 137 -21.31 13.09 17.84
N TYR A 138 -20.69 13.75 18.80
CA TYR A 138 -20.45 15.19 18.75
C TYR A 138 -19.10 15.41 18.08
N ARG A 139 -19.13 15.93 16.84
CA ARG A 139 -17.94 16.10 16.01
C ARG A 139 -17.10 17.28 16.48
N LEU A 140 -15.78 17.08 16.52
CA LEU A 140 -14.81 18.16 16.68
C LEU A 140 -13.99 18.32 15.41
N ARG A 141 -13.61 19.57 15.09
CA ARG A 141 -12.65 19.85 14.01
C ARG A 141 -11.24 19.34 14.38
N ALA A 142 -10.33 19.27 13.42
CA ALA A 142 -8.99 18.72 13.63
C ALA A 142 -8.19 19.47 14.73
N ASN A 143 -8.34 20.81 14.82
CA ASN A 143 -7.72 21.64 15.85
C ASN A 143 -8.82 22.37 16.63
N PRO A 144 -9.51 21.70 17.58
CA PRO A 144 -10.59 22.31 18.34
C PRO A 144 -10.05 23.27 19.39
N SER A 145 -10.75 24.35 19.65
CA SER A 145 -10.47 25.21 20.80
C SER A 145 -10.81 24.48 22.12
N GLN A 146 -10.30 24.99 23.23
CA GLN A 146 -10.67 24.44 24.54
C GLN A 146 -12.19 24.54 24.80
N ASP A 147 -12.81 25.62 24.32
CA ASP A 147 -14.25 25.81 24.49
C ASP A 147 -15.06 24.83 23.63
N ASP A 148 -14.63 24.55 22.38
CA ASP A 148 -15.24 23.48 21.57
C ASP A 148 -15.18 22.11 22.29
N VAL A 149 -14.04 21.81 22.91
CA VAL A 149 -13.84 20.56 23.65
C VAL A 149 -14.77 20.49 24.88
N LYS A 150 -14.84 21.57 25.65
CA LYS A 150 -15.74 21.67 26.84
C LYS A 150 -17.21 21.56 26.43
N ALA A 151 -17.61 22.25 25.37
CA ALA A 151 -18.98 22.19 24.85
C ALA A 151 -19.34 20.76 24.40
N GLY A 152 -18.45 20.09 23.64
CA GLY A 152 -18.66 18.70 23.21
C GLY A 152 -18.76 17.73 24.38
N GLN A 153 -17.91 17.89 25.38
CA GLN A 153 -17.93 17.06 26.57
C GLN A 153 -19.26 17.25 27.37
N ALA A 154 -19.67 18.50 27.58
CA ALA A 154 -20.91 18.83 28.30
C ALA A 154 -22.14 18.30 27.56
N GLN A 155 -22.21 18.49 26.23
CA GLN A 155 -23.32 18.01 25.41
C GLN A 155 -23.40 16.48 25.43
N SER A 156 -22.28 15.80 25.27
CA SER A 156 -22.23 14.33 25.30
C SER A 156 -22.60 13.78 26.68
N ALA A 157 -22.16 14.44 27.77
CA ALA A 157 -22.55 14.07 29.15
C ALA A 157 -24.06 14.24 29.38
N ASN A 158 -24.65 15.33 28.89
CA ASN A 158 -26.09 15.56 28.98
C ASN A 158 -26.90 14.48 28.24
N ILE A 159 -26.50 14.13 27.01
CA ILE A 159 -27.12 13.05 26.23
C ILE A 159 -27.00 11.72 26.98
N TYR A 160 -25.82 11.40 27.50
CA TYR A 160 -25.59 10.18 28.26
C TYR A 160 -26.49 10.10 29.50
N ASN A 161 -26.61 11.18 30.27
CA ASN A 161 -27.49 11.24 31.44
C ASN A 161 -28.97 11.02 31.11
N GLN A 162 -29.43 11.49 29.95
CA GLN A 162 -30.78 11.19 29.48
C GLN A 162 -30.93 9.72 29.10
N LEU A 163 -29.93 9.13 28.43
CA LEU A 163 -29.90 7.71 28.05
C LEU A 163 -29.82 6.78 29.24
N GLN A 164 -29.25 7.20 30.37
CA GLN A 164 -29.30 6.41 31.61
C GLN A 164 -30.73 6.27 32.17
N LYS A 165 -31.59 7.26 31.92
CA LYS A 165 -33.01 7.24 32.32
C LYS A 165 -33.90 6.54 31.31
N LYS A 166 -33.57 6.60 30.02
CA LYS A 166 -34.33 6.00 28.91
C LYS A 166 -33.39 5.36 27.87
N PRO A 167 -32.81 4.19 28.16
CA PRO A 167 -31.87 3.52 27.26
C PRO A 167 -32.44 3.14 25.90
N GLU A 168 -33.76 2.93 25.82
CA GLU A 168 -34.52 2.61 24.60
C GLU A 168 -34.53 3.80 23.60
N ALA A 169 -34.43 5.02 24.09
CA ALA A 169 -34.42 6.23 23.24
C ALA A 169 -33.10 6.45 22.45
N PHE A 170 -32.14 5.52 22.55
CA PHE A 170 -30.80 5.71 21.95
C PHE A 170 -30.86 6.04 20.46
N MET A 171 -31.64 5.28 19.68
CA MET A 171 -31.71 5.47 18.23
C MET A 171 -32.35 6.82 17.85
N ASP A 172 -33.36 7.26 18.59
CA ASP A 172 -34.00 8.57 18.36
C ASP A 172 -33.10 9.72 18.77
N MET A 173 -32.34 9.54 19.86
CA MET A 173 -31.32 10.51 20.27
C MET A 173 -30.16 10.56 19.25
N ALA A 174 -29.78 9.44 18.65
CA ALA A 174 -28.80 9.42 17.58
C ALA A 174 -29.28 10.18 16.34
N LYS A 175 -30.54 9.98 15.92
CA LYS A 175 -31.15 10.76 14.83
C LYS A 175 -31.14 12.26 15.10
N LYS A 176 -31.37 12.65 16.35
CA LYS A 176 -31.51 14.07 16.74
C LYS A 176 -30.17 14.75 16.97
N PHE A 177 -29.18 14.07 17.53
CA PHE A 177 -27.97 14.70 18.06
C PHE A 177 -26.68 14.23 17.40
N SER A 178 -26.66 13.06 16.73
CA SER A 178 -25.45 12.58 16.11
C SER A 178 -25.08 13.38 14.86
N GLN A 179 -23.81 13.72 14.72
CA GLN A 179 -23.27 14.49 13.60
C GLN A 179 -22.53 13.54 12.61
N THR A 180 -23.13 12.39 12.35
CA THR A 180 -22.60 11.36 11.45
C THR A 180 -23.57 11.10 10.30
N SER A 181 -23.07 10.48 9.22
CA SER A 181 -23.92 10.08 8.07
C SER A 181 -24.92 8.97 8.41
N ASP A 182 -24.66 8.19 9.45
CA ASP A 182 -25.51 7.11 9.97
C ASP A 182 -26.58 7.61 10.98
N ALA A 183 -26.54 8.90 11.35
CA ALA A 183 -27.56 9.49 12.24
C ALA A 183 -29.02 9.21 11.80
N PRO A 184 -29.43 9.36 10.53
CA PRO A 184 -30.81 9.13 10.09
C PRO A 184 -31.31 7.70 10.35
N ILE A 185 -30.42 6.71 10.41
CA ILE A 185 -30.76 5.32 10.72
C ILE A 185 -30.51 4.97 12.18
N GLY A 186 -30.43 6.00 13.06
CA GLY A 186 -30.23 5.81 14.50
C GLY A 186 -28.79 5.57 14.90
N GLY A 187 -27.82 5.92 14.03
CA GLY A 187 -26.40 5.77 14.29
C GLY A 187 -25.87 4.33 14.15
N ASP A 188 -26.63 3.41 13.58
CA ASP A 188 -26.26 2.00 13.42
C ASP A 188 -25.14 1.85 12.39
N LEU A 189 -23.98 1.36 12.84
CA LEU A 189 -22.79 1.11 12.00
C LEU A 189 -22.79 -0.27 11.33
N GLY A 190 -23.79 -1.12 11.64
CA GLY A 190 -23.72 -2.53 11.30
C GLY A 190 -22.59 -3.24 12.06
N TYR A 191 -22.30 -4.49 11.67
CA TYR A 191 -21.18 -5.24 12.23
C TYR A 191 -19.85 -4.73 11.67
N GLN A 192 -18.93 -4.39 12.59
CA GLN A 192 -17.62 -3.86 12.23
C GLN A 192 -16.51 -4.65 12.93
N PRO A 193 -15.47 -5.11 12.17
CA PRO A 193 -14.27 -5.66 12.76
C PRO A 193 -13.46 -4.56 13.45
N LYS A 194 -12.61 -4.93 14.42
CA LYS A 194 -11.73 -4.00 15.15
C LYS A 194 -10.99 -3.02 14.25
N THR A 195 -10.50 -3.49 13.10
CA THR A 195 -9.71 -2.70 12.14
C THR A 195 -10.49 -1.57 11.44
N LYS A 196 -11.80 -1.54 11.57
CA LYS A 196 -12.67 -0.48 11.02
C LYS A 196 -13.09 0.55 12.07
N LEU A 197 -12.75 0.33 13.32
CA LEU A 197 -13.04 1.22 14.44
C LEU A 197 -11.74 1.86 14.93
N THR A 198 -11.83 3.07 15.51
CA THR A 198 -10.66 3.63 16.19
C THR A 198 -10.33 2.80 17.45
N PRO A 199 -9.06 2.78 17.89
CA PRO A 199 -8.68 2.03 19.09
C PRO A 199 -9.56 2.37 20.30
N GLU A 200 -9.82 3.66 20.55
CA GLU A 200 -10.62 4.15 21.66
C GLU A 200 -12.08 3.67 21.56
N TYR A 201 -12.62 3.67 20.33
CA TYR A 201 -13.99 3.18 20.10
C TYR A 201 -14.09 1.70 20.40
N TYR A 202 -13.16 0.91 19.87
CA TYR A 202 -13.16 -0.54 20.06
C TYR A 202 -12.98 -0.91 21.54
N GLU A 203 -12.06 -0.27 22.26
CA GLU A 203 -11.85 -0.51 23.70
C GLU A 203 -13.07 -0.13 24.54
N ALA A 204 -13.82 0.91 24.17
CA ALA A 204 -15.03 1.32 24.87
C ALA A 204 -16.15 0.26 24.81
N ILE A 205 -16.23 -0.53 23.71
CA ILE A 205 -17.29 -1.53 23.50
C ILE A 205 -16.81 -2.98 23.72
N LYS A 206 -15.51 -3.22 23.75
CA LYS A 206 -14.92 -4.54 23.89
C LYS A 206 -15.40 -5.21 25.21
N ASN A 207 -15.82 -6.47 25.11
CA ASN A 207 -16.32 -7.29 26.21
C ASN A 207 -17.59 -6.72 26.88
N LYS A 208 -18.31 -5.82 26.24
CA LYS A 208 -19.59 -5.31 26.73
C LYS A 208 -20.74 -6.16 26.21
N ALA A 209 -21.75 -6.30 27.06
CA ALA A 209 -22.96 -7.05 26.73
C ALA A 209 -23.83 -6.28 25.72
N ASN A 210 -24.72 -7.02 25.04
CA ASN A 210 -25.72 -6.42 24.17
C ASN A 210 -26.64 -5.47 25.02
N GLY A 211 -26.95 -4.31 24.47
CA GLY A 211 -27.69 -3.24 25.13
C GLY A 211 -26.82 -2.26 25.94
N PHE A 212 -25.54 -2.57 26.20
CA PHE A 212 -24.66 -1.68 26.96
C PHE A 212 -24.46 -0.34 26.20
N ILE A 213 -24.60 0.76 26.97
CA ILE A 213 -24.34 2.13 26.50
C ILE A 213 -23.07 2.65 27.19
N THR A 214 -22.09 3.06 26.43
CA THR A 214 -20.82 3.59 26.97
C THR A 214 -21.02 4.96 27.61
N LYS A 215 -20.19 5.30 28.58
CA LYS A 215 -19.97 6.71 28.92
C LYS A 215 -19.41 7.45 27.70
N PRO A 216 -19.56 8.80 27.62
CA PRO A 216 -18.90 9.58 26.58
C PRO A 216 -17.40 9.32 26.60
N PHE A 217 -16.81 9.05 25.43
CA PHE A 217 -15.36 8.86 25.23
C PHE A 217 -14.89 9.66 24.01
N ARG A 218 -13.63 10.05 24.02
CA ARG A 218 -13.04 10.87 22.96
C ARG A 218 -12.26 10.05 21.97
N THR A 219 -12.40 10.38 20.68
CA THR A 219 -11.54 9.96 19.58
C THR A 219 -11.03 11.20 18.84
N GLN A 220 -10.23 11.00 17.80
CA GLN A 220 -9.83 12.10 16.89
C GLN A 220 -11.00 12.79 16.20
N TYR A 221 -12.17 12.16 16.11
CA TYR A 221 -13.38 12.72 15.46
C TYR A 221 -14.25 13.54 16.40
N GLY A 222 -14.10 13.39 17.72
CA GLY A 222 -14.92 14.07 18.72
C GLY A 222 -15.30 13.18 19.87
N PHE A 223 -16.44 13.47 20.52
CA PHE A 223 -16.99 12.70 21.62
C PHE A 223 -18.06 11.74 21.13
N HIS A 224 -17.90 10.47 21.48
CA HIS A 224 -18.81 9.38 21.13
C HIS A 224 -19.56 8.86 22.37
N ILE A 225 -20.79 8.43 22.13
CA ILE A 225 -21.54 7.51 23.00
C ILE A 225 -21.91 6.34 22.09
N ALA A 226 -21.55 5.12 22.47
CA ALA A 226 -21.84 3.93 21.69
C ALA A 226 -22.82 3.01 22.44
N LYS A 227 -23.71 2.34 21.70
CA LYS A 227 -24.57 1.27 22.19
C LYS A 227 -24.20 -0.02 21.48
N VAL A 228 -23.93 -1.08 22.24
CA VAL A 228 -23.68 -2.41 21.68
C VAL A 228 -25.03 -3.01 21.27
N LEU A 229 -25.17 -3.38 20.00
CA LEU A 229 -26.37 -4.01 19.44
C LEU A 229 -26.22 -5.51 19.24
N GLY A 230 -24.99 -6.00 19.15
CA GLY A 230 -24.71 -7.41 18.98
C GLY A 230 -23.22 -7.71 18.80
N LYS A 231 -22.89 -8.98 18.92
CA LYS A 231 -21.56 -9.54 18.64
C LYS A 231 -21.74 -10.78 17.77
N LYS A 232 -21.00 -10.92 16.68
CA LYS A 232 -21.01 -12.14 15.86
C LYS A 232 -20.32 -13.29 16.60
N THR A 233 -20.80 -14.51 16.36
CA THR A 233 -20.05 -15.71 16.69
C THR A 233 -18.99 -16.00 15.64
N PHE A 234 -18.06 -16.90 15.92
CA PHE A 234 -17.00 -17.26 14.96
C PHE A 234 -17.58 -17.85 13.67
N GLU A 235 -18.68 -18.58 13.75
CA GLU A 235 -19.36 -19.23 12.62
C GLU A 235 -20.02 -18.22 11.67
N GLN A 236 -20.23 -16.99 12.12
CA GLN A 236 -20.90 -15.93 11.34
C GLN A 236 -19.93 -14.99 10.62
N ILE A 237 -18.62 -15.13 10.84
CA ILE A 237 -17.65 -14.19 10.25
C ILE A 237 -17.28 -14.56 8.81
N ASP A 238 -16.77 -13.59 8.08
CA ASP A 238 -16.08 -13.82 6.81
C ASP A 238 -14.61 -14.24 7.09
N ILE A 239 -14.34 -15.54 7.04
CA ILE A 239 -13.01 -16.11 7.25
C ILE A 239 -11.97 -15.49 6.30
N LYS A 240 -12.33 -15.20 5.03
CA LYS A 240 -11.41 -14.59 4.06
C LYS A 240 -11.01 -13.18 4.48
N LEU A 241 -11.96 -12.39 4.98
CA LEU A 241 -11.70 -11.07 5.52
C LEU A 241 -10.72 -11.15 6.71
N TYR A 242 -10.94 -12.09 7.63
CA TYR A 242 -10.07 -12.23 8.79
C TYR A 242 -8.67 -12.78 8.44
N LYS A 243 -8.57 -13.69 7.47
CA LYS A 243 -7.26 -14.08 6.91
C LYS A 243 -6.51 -12.88 6.35
N LYS A 244 -7.21 -12.00 5.62
CA LYS A 244 -6.60 -10.77 5.11
C LYS A 244 -6.16 -9.84 6.24
N ILE A 245 -6.98 -9.65 7.26
CA ILE A 245 -6.64 -8.81 8.43
C ILE A 245 -5.36 -9.32 9.11
N ILE A 246 -5.27 -10.63 9.35
CA ILE A 246 -4.10 -11.23 10.00
C ILE A 246 -2.87 -11.16 9.09
N TYR A 247 -3.05 -11.40 7.79
CA TYR A 247 -1.98 -11.18 6.81
C TYR A 247 -1.44 -9.74 6.88
N ASP A 248 -2.33 -8.74 6.89
CA ASP A 248 -1.94 -7.33 6.98
C ASP A 248 -1.20 -7.04 8.31
N VAL A 249 -1.64 -7.61 9.44
CA VAL A 249 -0.93 -7.49 10.73
C VAL A 249 0.47 -8.09 10.67
N LYS A 250 0.61 -9.31 10.10
CA LYS A 250 1.92 -9.95 9.93
C LYS A 250 2.84 -9.16 9.01
N ARG A 251 2.29 -8.66 7.89
CA ARG A 251 3.01 -7.81 6.95
C ARG A 251 3.52 -6.52 7.62
N ASP A 252 2.65 -5.84 8.35
CA ASP A 252 2.98 -4.58 9.00
C ASP A 252 4.05 -4.78 10.08
N ALA A 253 4.02 -5.90 10.81
CA ALA A 253 5.10 -6.26 11.75
C ALA A 253 6.44 -6.51 11.04
N ILE A 254 6.45 -7.15 9.87
CA ILE A 254 7.67 -7.32 9.05
C ILE A 254 8.20 -5.96 8.62
N LEU A 255 7.33 -5.06 8.14
CA LEU A 255 7.71 -3.70 7.74
C LEU A 255 8.27 -2.89 8.92
N GLU A 256 7.65 -2.96 10.08
CA GLU A 256 8.11 -2.25 11.29
C GLU A 256 9.49 -2.72 11.71
N ASN A 257 9.71 -4.04 11.80
CA ASN A 257 11.01 -4.63 12.14
C ASN A 257 12.10 -4.25 11.12
N TYR A 258 11.77 -4.25 9.83
CA TYR A 258 12.70 -3.83 8.78
C TYR A 258 13.13 -2.38 8.99
N PHE A 259 12.19 -1.46 9.15
CA PHE A 259 12.52 -0.05 9.35
C PHE A 259 13.18 0.22 10.70
N GLU A 260 12.84 -0.54 11.73
CA GLU A 260 13.54 -0.44 13.01
C GLU A 260 15.03 -0.80 12.85
N ALA A 261 15.35 -1.86 12.11
CA ALA A 261 16.72 -2.26 11.80
C ALA A 261 17.47 -1.21 10.96
N GLU A 262 16.84 -0.72 9.88
CA GLU A 262 17.45 0.29 9.01
C GLU A 262 17.69 1.62 9.73
N ARG A 263 16.77 2.02 10.61
CA ARG A 263 16.91 3.25 11.41
C ARG A 263 18.07 3.20 12.40
N LYS A 264 18.47 2.03 12.90
CA LYS A 264 19.66 1.88 13.78
C LYS A 264 20.94 2.29 13.07
N ASN A 265 21.01 2.10 11.75
CA ASN A 265 22.17 2.43 10.93
C ASN A 265 22.11 3.87 10.36
N ALA A 266 21.02 4.61 10.57
CA ALA A 266 20.81 5.93 10.04
C ALA A 266 21.11 7.02 11.07
N LYS A 267 21.74 8.13 10.65
CA LYS A 267 21.91 9.32 11.49
C LYS A 267 20.62 10.14 11.48
N ILE A 268 19.74 9.93 12.48
CA ILE A 268 18.43 10.56 12.57
C ILE A 268 18.45 11.62 13.68
N LYS A 269 18.05 12.86 13.33
CA LYS A 269 17.78 13.92 14.28
C LYS A 269 16.33 14.39 14.12
N LEU A 270 15.53 14.30 15.18
CA LEU A 270 14.12 14.70 15.19
C LEU A 270 13.96 16.00 15.96
N PHE A 271 13.29 16.97 15.37
CA PHE A 271 12.96 18.27 15.96
C PHE A 271 11.47 18.29 16.31
N LYS A 272 11.09 17.57 17.37
CA LYS A 272 9.69 17.40 17.78
C LYS A 272 9.00 18.70 18.16
N GLU A 273 9.75 19.67 18.62
CA GLU A 273 9.29 21.03 18.94
C GLU A 273 8.69 21.78 17.75
N ASN A 274 9.07 21.40 16.52
CA ASN A 274 8.57 22.02 15.28
C ASN A 274 7.32 21.34 14.71
N ILE A 275 6.76 20.33 15.41
CA ILE A 275 5.59 19.56 14.94
C ILE A 275 4.29 20.02 15.61
N LYS A 276 4.33 21.07 16.41
CA LYS A 276 3.18 21.62 17.17
C LYS A 276 2.24 22.42 16.30
#